data_80950e94679d4038b68058089e2ebcdb
#
_entry.id   80950e94679d4038b68058089e2ebcdb
#
_cell.length_a   1.000
_cell.length_b   1.000
_cell.length_c   1.000
_cell.angle_alpha   90.00
_cell.angle_beta   90.00
_cell.angle_gamma   90.00
#
_symmetry.space_group_name_H-M   'P 1'
#
loop_
_entity.id
_entity.type
_entity.pdbx_description
1 polymer ?
#
loop_
_entity_poly.entity_id
_entity_poly.type
_entity_poly.pdbx_seq_one_letter_code
_entity_poly.pdbx_strand_id
1 'polypeptide(L)'
;MLQLQERLLTIVGNLCNLTLMYRVFIIIPATLLICSCSFYESVSKGEPVAQVGGVALYKSDIQKILPVGVSKEDSTLLVNNYIESWAKRVLLLMKAQEQLPEKDKDVAKLLEDYRTQLLVFRYENMFVNERLDTVVSQKEREEYYNLHLKSYVTKNGIIKGRVINMHNSSPKINELERLLSKDDVNSIVEVEQLGYSSSYKYNNFNDEWVDLAVVAKEMGIVLSDLQKELAKKKTPYFKYKDSLNTSYLQTFEYVMAGEITPLEYNSESIKDIIISKRKKDLLQKLQSDIYKEALENKKIKIIENEKAD
;
A
#
# COMPACT_ATOMS: atom_id res chain seq x y z
N MET A 1 76.98 49.46 24.29
CA MET A 1 75.97 48.51 24.81
C MET A 1 74.53 49.07 24.66
N LEU A 2 74.22 50.34 24.83
CA LEU A 2 72.84 50.87 24.70
C LEU A 2 72.22 50.76 23.30
N GLN A 3 73.00 50.91 22.23
CA GLN A 3 72.43 50.85 20.84
C GLN A 3 72.01 49.44 20.40
N LEU A 4 72.56 48.43 20.98
CA LEU A 4 72.16 47.03 20.71
C LEU A 4 70.81 46.71 21.38
N GLN A 5 70.54 47.29 22.53
CA GLN A 5 69.33 47.05 23.31
C GLN A 5 68.12 47.72 22.68
N GLU A 6 68.24 48.93 22.08
CA GLU A 6 67.15 49.60 21.33
C GLU A 6 66.80 48.83 20.02
N ARG A 7 67.78 48.28 19.32
CA ARG A 7 67.53 47.49 18.12
C ARG A 7 66.83 46.18 18.40
N LEU A 8 67.11 45.52 19.53
CA LEU A 8 66.45 44.28 19.94
C LEU A 8 64.98 44.57 20.34
N LEU A 9 64.70 45.68 21.03
CA LEU A 9 63.31 46.05 21.39
C LEU A 9 62.45 46.38 20.17
N THR A 10 63.06 47.07 19.14
CA THR A 10 62.31 47.33 17.90
C THR A 10 62.07 46.14 17.03
N ILE A 11 62.95 45.15 17.02
CA ILE A 11 62.75 43.80 16.33
C ILE A 11 61.68 42.97 17.01
N VAL A 12 61.68 42.92 18.35
CA VAL A 12 60.67 42.18 19.13
C VAL A 12 59.31 42.81 19.01
N GLY A 13 59.22 44.16 19.01
CA GLY A 13 57.96 44.90 18.78
C GLY A 13 57.35 44.63 17.40
N ASN A 14 58.19 44.61 16.34
CA ASN A 14 57.76 44.33 14.98
C ASN A 14 57.34 42.85 14.79
N LEU A 15 58.01 41.91 15.43
CA LEU A 15 57.61 40.47 15.44
C LEU A 15 56.28 40.27 16.17
N CYS A 16 56.06 40.99 17.29
CA CYS A 16 54.80 40.88 18.05
C CYS A 16 53.59 41.46 17.26
N ASN A 17 53.80 42.59 16.54
CA ASN A 17 52.77 43.12 15.65
C ASN A 17 52.50 42.25 14.42
N LEU A 18 53.50 41.60 13.86
CA LEU A 18 53.35 40.71 12.71
C LEU A 18 52.54 39.45 13.09
N THR A 19 52.78 38.88 14.29
CA THR A 19 52.05 37.74 14.81
C THR A 19 50.61 38.09 15.21
N LEU A 20 50.37 39.31 15.69
CA LEU A 20 49.02 39.78 16.00
C LEU A 20 48.21 40.04 14.72
N MET A 21 48.81 40.66 13.70
CA MET A 21 48.19 40.85 12.39
C MET A 21 47.86 39.51 11.72
N TYR A 22 48.75 38.52 11.79
CA TYR A 22 48.52 37.20 11.21
C TYR A 22 47.38 36.45 11.91
N ARG A 23 47.26 36.58 13.24
CA ARG A 23 46.13 36.00 14.02
C ARG A 23 44.80 36.66 13.70
N VAL A 24 44.76 37.96 13.50
CA VAL A 24 43.54 38.70 13.13
C VAL A 24 43.14 38.36 11.69
N PHE A 25 44.08 38.18 10.77
CA PHE A 25 43.80 37.81 9.36
C PHE A 25 43.28 36.38 9.17
N ILE A 26 43.60 35.46 10.10
CA ILE A 26 43.08 34.09 10.09
C ILE A 26 41.71 33.96 10.78
N ILE A 27 41.41 34.80 11.78
CA ILE A 27 40.15 34.72 12.54
C ILE A 27 38.97 35.31 11.72
N ILE A 28 39.21 36.33 10.90
CA ILE A 28 38.17 37.00 10.10
C ILE A 28 37.57 36.05 9.02
N PRO A 29 38.33 35.27 8.22
CA PRO A 29 37.74 34.34 7.28
C PRO A 29 37.11 33.11 7.95
N ALA A 30 37.57 32.72 9.16
CA ALA A 30 36.99 31.58 9.88
C ALA A 30 35.58 31.90 10.45
N THR A 31 35.34 33.13 10.87
CA THR A 31 34.01 33.57 11.33
C THR A 31 33.00 33.77 10.19
N LEU A 32 33.45 34.12 8.98
CA LEU A 32 32.61 34.23 7.78
C LEU A 32 32.11 32.86 7.26
N LEU A 33 32.87 31.79 7.49
CA LEU A 33 32.50 30.44 7.06
C LEU A 33 31.37 29.80 7.93
N ILE A 34 31.18 30.23 9.17
CA ILE A 34 30.18 29.67 10.08
C ILE A 34 28.78 30.28 9.80
N CYS A 35 28.65 31.47 9.25
CA CYS A 35 27.37 32.10 8.87
C CYS A 35 26.82 31.62 7.52
N SER A 36 27.60 30.88 6.72
CA SER A 36 27.23 30.52 5.36
C SER A 36 26.24 29.36 5.26
N CYS A 37 26.18 28.48 6.27
CA CYS A 37 25.31 27.27 6.20
C CYS A 37 23.81 27.57 6.29
N SER A 38 23.41 28.54 7.13
CA SER A 38 21.98 28.89 7.27
C SER A 38 21.45 29.72 6.09
N PHE A 39 22.30 30.47 5.41
CA PHE A 39 21.92 31.25 4.24
C PHE A 39 21.72 30.38 2.98
N TYR A 40 22.53 29.33 2.81
CA TYR A 40 22.42 28.42 1.66
C TYR A 40 21.13 27.63 1.66
N GLU A 41 20.63 27.22 2.83
CA GLU A 41 19.38 26.46 2.95
C GLU A 41 18.13 27.30 2.62
N SER A 42 18.16 28.61 2.94
CA SER A 42 17.04 29.51 2.63
C SER A 42 17.00 29.90 1.13
N VAL A 43 18.13 29.98 0.46
CA VAL A 43 18.21 30.30 -0.98
C VAL A 43 17.73 29.13 -1.84
N SER A 44 17.90 27.87 -1.38
CA SER A 44 17.47 26.68 -2.11
C SER A 44 15.97 26.40 -2.03
N LYS A 45 15.28 26.93 -1.00
CA LYS A 45 13.84 26.68 -0.78
C LYS A 45 12.91 27.73 -1.41
N GLY A 46 13.45 28.84 -1.89
CA GLY A 46 12.70 29.94 -2.52
C GLY A 46 12.00 30.84 -1.49
N GLU A 47 11.07 31.70 -1.96
CA GLU A 47 10.33 32.62 -1.09
C GLU A 47 9.35 31.90 -0.18
N PRO A 48 9.28 32.28 1.11
CA PRO A 48 8.29 31.73 2.02
C PRO A 48 6.88 32.22 1.64
N VAL A 49 5.91 31.32 1.67
CA VAL A 49 4.48 31.63 1.39
C VAL A 49 3.68 31.80 2.67
N ALA A 50 4.17 31.30 3.79
CA ALA A 50 3.60 31.48 5.14
C ALA A 50 4.70 31.33 6.19
N GLN A 51 4.51 31.96 7.35
CA GLN A 51 5.41 31.84 8.49
C GLN A 51 4.63 31.82 9.80
N VAL A 52 5.02 30.93 10.70
CA VAL A 52 4.48 30.82 12.07
C VAL A 52 5.67 30.74 13.04
N GLY A 53 5.84 31.76 13.88
CA GLY A 53 7.02 31.89 14.74
C GLY A 53 8.30 31.92 13.90
N GLY A 54 9.26 31.06 14.20
CA GLY A 54 10.52 30.90 13.45
C GLY A 54 10.45 29.90 12.28
N VAL A 55 9.30 29.27 12.04
CA VAL A 55 9.13 28.24 11.02
C VAL A 55 8.47 28.81 9.77
N ALA A 56 9.09 28.61 8.60
CA ALA A 56 8.57 29.08 7.32
C ALA A 56 8.08 27.89 6.45
N LEU A 57 6.99 28.12 5.72
CA LEU A 57 6.49 27.25 4.66
C LEU A 57 6.90 27.84 3.31
N TYR A 58 7.49 27.02 2.47
CA TYR A 58 8.01 27.47 1.18
C TYR A 58 7.11 27.04 0.01
N LYS A 59 7.19 27.78 -1.09
CA LYS A 59 6.45 27.47 -2.32
C LYS A 59 6.75 26.05 -2.85
N SER A 60 7.97 25.58 -2.70
CA SER A 60 8.39 24.23 -3.06
C SER A 60 7.65 23.13 -2.30
N ASP A 61 7.22 23.40 -1.06
CA ASP A 61 6.49 22.43 -0.25
C ASP A 61 5.03 22.35 -0.70
N ILE A 62 4.45 23.46 -1.11
CA ILE A 62 3.10 23.50 -1.69
C ILE A 62 3.05 22.81 -3.05
N GLN A 63 4.07 23.01 -3.90
CA GLN A 63 4.12 22.38 -5.23
C GLN A 63 4.09 20.84 -5.17
N LYS A 64 4.62 20.22 -4.11
CA LYS A 64 4.63 18.77 -3.93
C LYS A 64 3.25 18.16 -3.67
N ILE A 65 2.29 18.97 -3.21
CA ILE A 65 0.95 18.50 -2.82
C ILE A 65 -0.12 18.85 -3.85
N LEU A 66 0.18 19.71 -4.82
CA LEU A 66 -0.77 20.08 -5.85
C LEU A 66 -0.86 18.99 -6.93
N PRO A 67 -2.05 18.42 -7.17
CA PRO A 67 -2.25 17.49 -8.27
C PRO A 67 -2.04 18.16 -9.64
N VAL A 68 -1.58 17.40 -10.61
CA VAL A 68 -1.43 17.89 -11.99
C VAL A 68 -2.80 18.07 -12.63
N GLY A 69 -3.04 19.25 -13.26
CA GLY A 69 -4.28 19.48 -14.02
C GLY A 69 -5.46 20.07 -13.22
N VAL A 70 -5.21 20.55 -12.00
CA VAL A 70 -6.25 21.21 -11.17
C VAL A 70 -6.56 22.62 -11.70
N SER A 71 -7.83 23.04 -11.63
CA SER A 71 -8.23 24.41 -11.97
C SER A 71 -7.53 25.44 -11.09
N LYS A 72 -7.47 26.70 -11.54
CA LYS A 72 -6.81 27.77 -10.77
C LYS A 72 -7.57 28.06 -9.46
N GLU A 73 -8.89 27.98 -9.50
CA GLU A 73 -9.78 28.21 -8.34
C GLU A 73 -9.58 27.10 -7.30
N ASP A 74 -9.63 25.83 -7.72
CA ASP A 74 -9.42 24.67 -6.84
C ASP A 74 -8.00 24.65 -6.28
N SER A 75 -7.00 25.00 -7.08
CA SER A 75 -5.61 25.11 -6.65
C SER A 75 -5.47 26.15 -5.54
N THR A 76 -6.11 27.31 -5.66
CA THR A 76 -6.08 28.37 -4.63
C THR A 76 -6.72 27.89 -3.33
N LEU A 77 -7.88 27.21 -3.41
CA LEU A 77 -8.56 26.67 -2.25
C LEU A 77 -7.69 25.58 -1.54
N LEU A 78 -7.10 24.67 -2.30
CA LEU A 78 -6.21 23.63 -1.77
C LEU A 78 -4.99 24.25 -1.07
N VAL A 79 -4.36 25.27 -1.65
CA VAL A 79 -3.22 25.97 -1.07
C VAL A 79 -3.61 26.64 0.24
N ASN A 80 -4.73 27.37 0.29
CA ASN A 80 -5.17 28.04 1.50
C ASN A 80 -5.48 27.05 2.63
N ASN A 81 -6.18 25.97 2.33
CA ASN A 81 -6.47 24.90 3.28
C ASN A 81 -5.20 24.21 3.80
N TYR A 82 -4.22 24.03 2.92
CA TYR A 82 -2.92 23.47 3.32
C TYR A 82 -2.16 24.42 4.24
N ILE A 83 -2.07 25.71 3.90
CA ILE A 83 -1.41 26.72 4.74
C ILE A 83 -2.06 26.77 6.12
N GLU A 84 -3.41 26.79 6.19
CA GLU A 84 -4.14 26.78 7.46
C GLU A 84 -3.84 25.54 8.30
N SER A 85 -3.88 24.36 7.67
CA SER A 85 -3.60 23.09 8.34
C SER A 85 -2.14 23.01 8.81
N TRP A 86 -1.20 23.49 8.00
CA TRP A 86 0.20 23.59 8.36
C TRP A 86 0.42 24.53 9.55
N ALA A 87 -0.18 25.72 9.50
CA ALA A 87 -0.07 26.71 10.57
C ALA A 87 -0.62 26.16 11.90
N LYS A 88 -1.79 25.54 11.89
CA LYS A 88 -2.37 24.88 13.07
C LYS A 88 -1.42 23.82 13.64
N ARG A 89 -0.79 23.01 12.79
CA ARG A 89 0.17 21.98 13.22
C ARG A 89 1.41 22.59 13.87
N VAL A 90 1.98 23.64 13.28
CA VAL A 90 3.15 24.33 13.85
C VAL A 90 2.79 24.96 15.20
N LEU A 91 1.65 25.63 15.31
CA LEU A 91 1.18 26.22 16.58
C LEU A 91 0.96 25.16 17.66
N LEU A 92 0.37 24.01 17.30
CA LEU A 92 0.20 22.89 18.23
C LEU A 92 1.55 22.32 18.69
N LEU A 93 2.52 22.19 17.77
CA LEU A 93 3.87 21.75 18.11
C LEU A 93 4.55 22.74 19.08
N MET A 94 4.43 24.05 18.84
CA MET A 94 4.97 25.07 19.75
C MET A 94 4.33 24.96 21.14
N LYS A 95 3.00 24.75 21.21
CA LYS A 95 2.30 24.54 22.48
C LYS A 95 2.73 23.24 23.16
N ALA A 96 2.91 22.16 22.42
CA ALA A 96 3.43 20.92 22.96
C ALA A 96 4.84 21.09 23.53
N GLN A 97 5.72 21.79 22.84
CA GLN A 97 7.07 22.10 23.32
C GLN A 97 7.08 22.98 24.59
N GLU A 98 6.10 23.87 24.72
CA GLU A 98 5.94 24.72 25.91
C GLU A 98 5.37 23.96 27.10
N GLN A 99 4.36 23.11 26.90
CA GLN A 99 3.52 22.57 27.97
C GLN A 99 3.83 21.14 28.37
N LEU A 100 4.43 20.33 27.48
CA LEU A 100 4.75 18.95 27.83
C LEU A 100 5.90 18.89 28.83
N PRO A 101 5.87 17.96 29.79
CA PRO A 101 7.01 17.63 30.64
C PRO A 101 8.22 17.17 29.79
N GLU A 102 9.44 17.42 30.25
CA GLU A 102 10.67 17.05 29.52
C GLU A 102 10.74 15.56 29.15
N LYS A 103 10.29 14.67 30.07
CA LYS A 103 10.22 13.22 29.81
C LYS A 103 9.34 12.84 28.63
N ASP A 104 8.29 13.63 28.35
CA ASP A 104 7.33 13.38 27.27
C ASP A 104 7.79 14.03 25.95
N LYS A 105 8.76 14.95 26.02
CA LYS A 105 9.42 15.54 24.86
C LYS A 105 10.58 14.69 24.33
N ASP A 106 11.15 13.81 25.18
CA ASP A 106 12.25 12.94 24.76
C ASP A 106 11.73 11.78 23.90
N VAL A 107 11.73 12.00 22.62
CA VAL A 107 11.34 11.01 21.59
C VAL A 107 12.54 10.43 20.85
N ALA A 108 13.78 10.70 21.29
CA ALA A 108 14.99 10.30 20.59
C ALA A 108 15.05 8.79 20.37
N LYS A 109 14.75 8.00 21.41
CA LYS A 109 14.69 6.55 21.31
C LYS A 109 13.63 6.07 20.32
N LEU A 110 12.43 6.63 20.37
CA LEU A 110 11.33 6.28 19.44
C LEU A 110 11.71 6.57 17.99
N LEU A 111 12.38 7.70 17.73
CA LEU A 111 12.85 8.05 16.38
C LEU A 111 13.94 7.10 15.90
N GLU A 112 14.90 6.70 16.76
CA GLU A 112 15.93 5.74 16.40
C GLU A 112 15.38 4.34 16.18
N ASP A 113 14.45 3.88 17.01
CA ASP A 113 13.75 2.62 16.83
C ASP A 113 12.97 2.61 15.49
N TYR A 114 12.26 3.68 15.19
CA TYR A 114 11.54 3.83 13.91
C TYR A 114 12.50 3.86 12.71
N ARG A 115 13.58 4.60 12.80
CA ARG A 115 14.62 4.64 11.77
C ARG A 115 15.19 3.25 11.49
N THR A 116 15.51 2.51 12.55
CA THR A 116 16.03 1.13 12.47
C THR A 116 15.02 0.22 11.77
N GLN A 117 13.75 0.23 12.19
CA GLN A 117 12.70 -0.55 11.56
C GLN A 117 12.54 -0.20 10.07
N LEU A 118 12.56 1.09 9.73
CA LEU A 118 12.44 1.53 8.34
C LEU A 118 13.62 1.08 7.46
N LEU A 119 14.84 1.14 7.98
CA LEU A 119 16.03 0.69 7.26
C LEU A 119 16.03 -0.83 7.07
N VAL A 120 15.69 -1.61 8.11
CA VAL A 120 15.55 -3.06 8.02
C VAL A 120 14.49 -3.42 6.99
N PHE A 121 13.29 -2.82 7.07
CA PHE A 121 12.22 -3.05 6.12
C PHE A 121 12.62 -2.74 4.67
N ARG A 122 13.33 -1.64 4.43
CA ARG A 122 13.83 -1.29 3.09
C ARG A 122 14.84 -2.29 2.57
N TYR A 123 15.75 -2.74 3.43
CA TYR A 123 16.75 -3.76 3.06
C TYR A 123 16.08 -5.10 2.74
N GLU A 124 15.16 -5.57 3.58
CA GLU A 124 14.41 -6.80 3.36
C GLU A 124 13.60 -6.74 2.05
N ASN A 125 12.93 -5.60 1.75
CA ASN A 125 12.21 -5.45 0.49
C ASN A 125 13.14 -5.42 -0.72
N MET A 126 14.29 -4.77 -0.65
CA MET A 126 15.30 -4.81 -1.71
C MET A 126 15.74 -6.25 -1.97
N PHE A 127 16.09 -6.99 -0.92
CA PHE A 127 16.52 -8.37 -1.01
C PHE A 127 15.44 -9.29 -1.60
N VAL A 128 14.19 -9.11 -1.18
CA VAL A 128 13.03 -9.84 -1.71
C VAL A 128 12.83 -9.54 -3.19
N ASN A 129 12.82 -8.26 -3.58
CA ASN A 129 12.59 -7.87 -4.98
C ASN A 129 13.66 -8.42 -5.94
N GLU A 130 14.88 -8.59 -5.47
CA GLU A 130 15.98 -9.13 -6.28
C GLU A 130 15.97 -10.66 -6.39
N ARG A 131 15.38 -11.38 -5.44
CA ARG A 131 15.59 -12.84 -5.29
C ARG A 131 14.32 -13.66 -5.18
N LEU A 132 13.17 -13.06 -4.99
CA LEU A 132 11.92 -13.80 -4.88
C LEU A 132 11.49 -14.33 -6.25
N ASP A 133 11.41 -15.65 -6.36
CA ASP A 133 10.78 -16.29 -7.50
C ASP A 133 9.25 -16.21 -7.36
N THR A 134 8.63 -15.44 -8.26
CA THR A 134 7.17 -15.24 -8.33
C THR A 134 6.50 -16.13 -9.37
N VAL A 135 7.27 -16.94 -10.11
CA VAL A 135 6.71 -17.90 -11.08
C VAL A 135 6.28 -19.14 -10.34
N VAL A 136 4.98 -19.41 -10.36
CA VAL A 136 4.39 -20.63 -9.76
C VAL A 136 3.82 -21.48 -10.89
N SER A 137 4.38 -22.67 -11.06
CA SER A 137 3.95 -23.60 -12.09
C SER A 137 2.58 -24.20 -11.78
N GLN A 138 1.90 -24.72 -12.81
CA GLN A 138 0.65 -25.45 -12.68
C GLN A 138 0.80 -26.64 -11.70
N LYS A 139 1.92 -27.38 -11.85
CA LYS A 139 2.22 -28.53 -10.97
C LYS A 139 2.34 -28.16 -9.50
N GLU A 140 2.98 -27.04 -9.17
CA GLU A 140 3.09 -26.58 -7.78
C GLU A 140 1.71 -26.20 -7.20
N ARG A 141 0.85 -25.58 -8.01
CA ARG A 141 -0.54 -25.27 -7.61
C ARG A 141 -1.34 -26.53 -7.36
N GLU A 142 -1.23 -27.53 -8.24
CA GLU A 142 -1.89 -28.83 -8.08
C GLU A 142 -1.41 -29.58 -6.84
N GLU A 143 -0.10 -29.62 -6.59
CA GLU A 143 0.47 -30.26 -5.40
C GLU A 143 -0.01 -29.56 -4.14
N TYR A 144 0.02 -28.23 -4.10
CA TYR A 144 -0.46 -27.46 -2.96
C TYR A 144 -1.96 -27.67 -2.72
N TYR A 145 -2.78 -27.62 -3.75
CA TYR A 145 -4.21 -27.84 -3.68
C TYR A 145 -4.52 -29.23 -3.12
N ASN A 146 -3.90 -30.29 -3.66
CA ASN A 146 -4.13 -31.66 -3.24
C ASN A 146 -3.74 -31.92 -1.77
N LEU A 147 -2.66 -31.26 -1.28
CA LEU A 147 -2.27 -31.33 0.12
C LEU A 147 -3.24 -30.62 1.07
N HIS A 148 -4.02 -29.66 0.58
CA HIS A 148 -4.86 -28.80 1.40
C HIS A 148 -6.35 -28.85 1.02
N LEU A 149 -6.84 -29.91 0.37
CA LEU A 149 -8.20 -30.08 -0.14
C LEU A 149 -9.28 -29.64 0.86
N LYS A 150 -9.12 -30.01 2.14
CA LYS A 150 -10.09 -29.68 3.19
C LYS A 150 -10.22 -28.17 3.47
N SER A 151 -9.24 -27.37 3.06
CA SER A 151 -9.25 -25.92 3.21
C SER A 151 -10.05 -25.22 2.11
N TYR A 152 -10.39 -25.94 1.03
CA TYR A 152 -11.07 -25.39 -0.14
C TYR A 152 -12.55 -25.76 -0.21
N VAL A 153 -13.19 -25.88 0.94
CA VAL A 153 -14.64 -26.13 1.03
C VAL A 153 -15.38 -24.78 0.96
N THR A 154 -16.29 -24.65 0.00
CA THR A 154 -17.13 -23.45 -0.12
C THR A 154 -18.23 -23.42 0.93
N LYS A 155 -18.46 -22.23 1.52
CA LYS A 155 -19.56 -21.99 2.47
C LYS A 155 -20.89 -21.72 1.76
N ASN A 156 -20.84 -21.05 0.62
CA ASN A 156 -22.01 -20.55 -0.08
C ASN A 156 -22.37 -21.39 -1.32
N GLY A 157 -21.41 -22.13 -1.84
CA GLY A 157 -21.43 -22.66 -3.19
C GLY A 157 -20.82 -21.68 -4.20
N ILE A 158 -20.36 -22.18 -5.33
CA ILE A 158 -19.84 -21.41 -6.45
C ILE A 158 -20.49 -21.86 -7.75
N ILE A 159 -20.54 -20.99 -8.74
CA ILE A 159 -21.29 -21.23 -9.96
C ILE A 159 -20.58 -20.60 -11.18
N LYS A 160 -20.65 -21.27 -12.32
CA LYS A 160 -20.45 -20.68 -13.65
C LYS A 160 -21.78 -20.57 -14.35
N GLY A 161 -22.03 -19.43 -15.01
CA GLY A 161 -23.31 -19.18 -15.64
C GLY A 161 -23.52 -17.73 -16.04
N ARG A 162 -24.76 -17.31 -16.10
CA ARG A 162 -25.15 -15.93 -16.37
C ARG A 162 -26.45 -15.52 -15.70
N VAL A 163 -26.54 -14.24 -15.34
CA VAL A 163 -27.75 -13.63 -14.79
C VAL A 163 -28.25 -12.58 -15.78
N ILE A 164 -29.55 -12.66 -16.09
CA ILE A 164 -30.24 -11.74 -16.97
C ILE A 164 -31.41 -11.13 -16.20
N ASN A 165 -31.39 -9.81 -16.02
CA ASN A 165 -32.43 -9.09 -15.30
C ASN A 165 -33.25 -8.25 -16.25
N MET A 166 -34.55 -8.51 -16.32
CA MET A 166 -35.48 -7.81 -17.22
C MET A 166 -36.63 -7.14 -16.46
N HIS A 167 -37.09 -6.00 -16.94
CA HIS A 167 -38.32 -5.42 -16.42
C HIS A 167 -39.53 -6.32 -16.76
N ASN A 168 -40.47 -6.45 -15.84
CA ASN A 168 -41.68 -7.29 -16.03
C ASN A 168 -42.52 -6.86 -17.25
N SER A 169 -42.40 -5.59 -17.68
CA SER A 169 -43.08 -5.04 -18.87
C SER A 169 -42.32 -5.30 -20.18
N SER A 170 -41.18 -5.93 -20.15
CA SER A 170 -40.37 -6.15 -21.38
C SER A 170 -41.08 -7.11 -22.33
N PRO A 171 -41.25 -6.74 -23.62
CA PRO A 171 -41.89 -7.60 -24.62
C PRO A 171 -41.01 -8.82 -24.98
N LYS A 172 -39.72 -8.80 -24.57
CA LYS A 172 -38.75 -9.87 -24.88
C LYS A 172 -38.70 -11.00 -23.86
N ILE A 173 -39.49 -10.96 -22.79
CA ILE A 173 -39.50 -11.99 -21.76
C ILE A 173 -39.84 -13.37 -22.36
N ASN A 174 -40.92 -13.48 -23.13
CA ASN A 174 -41.34 -14.75 -23.70
C ASN A 174 -40.30 -15.34 -24.68
N GLU A 175 -39.63 -14.47 -25.43
CA GLU A 175 -38.55 -14.86 -26.34
C GLU A 175 -37.36 -15.40 -25.56
N LEU A 176 -36.94 -14.70 -24.49
CA LEU A 176 -35.86 -15.12 -23.60
C LEU A 176 -36.16 -16.48 -22.94
N GLU A 177 -37.37 -16.67 -22.39
CA GLU A 177 -37.73 -17.94 -21.74
C GLU A 177 -37.74 -19.11 -22.73
N ARG A 178 -38.21 -18.89 -23.96
CA ARG A 178 -38.14 -19.88 -25.03
C ARG A 178 -36.72 -20.29 -25.37
N LEU A 179 -35.78 -19.32 -25.41
CA LEU A 179 -34.38 -19.58 -25.69
C LEU A 179 -33.67 -20.25 -24.54
N LEU A 180 -33.90 -19.80 -23.30
CA LEU A 180 -33.34 -20.40 -22.09
C LEU A 180 -33.76 -21.86 -21.86
N SER A 181 -34.90 -22.27 -22.45
CA SER A 181 -35.40 -23.64 -22.38
C SER A 181 -34.72 -24.60 -23.34
N LYS A 182 -33.88 -24.10 -24.25
CA LYS A 182 -33.15 -24.88 -25.25
C LYS A 182 -31.67 -25.01 -24.84
N ASP A 183 -31.06 -26.11 -25.25
CA ASP A 183 -29.67 -26.45 -24.94
C ASP A 183 -28.85 -26.59 -26.25
N ASP A 184 -29.08 -25.69 -27.19
CA ASP A 184 -28.31 -25.62 -28.43
C ASP A 184 -27.45 -24.36 -28.53
N VAL A 185 -26.34 -24.45 -29.25
CA VAL A 185 -25.33 -23.37 -29.35
C VAL A 185 -25.94 -22.08 -29.91
N ASN A 186 -26.88 -22.14 -30.87
CA ASN A 186 -27.52 -20.96 -31.44
C ASN A 186 -28.35 -20.22 -30.38
N SER A 187 -29.15 -20.98 -29.59
CA SER A 187 -29.94 -20.42 -28.49
C SER A 187 -29.06 -19.79 -27.40
N ILE A 188 -27.89 -20.36 -27.13
CA ILE A 188 -26.92 -19.77 -26.20
C ILE A 188 -26.45 -18.39 -26.68
N VAL A 189 -26.12 -18.26 -27.96
CA VAL A 189 -25.71 -16.99 -28.58
C VAL A 189 -26.85 -15.97 -28.59
N GLU A 190 -28.06 -16.40 -28.98
CA GLU A 190 -29.25 -15.53 -29.00
C GLU A 190 -29.61 -15.02 -27.59
N VAL A 191 -29.50 -15.85 -26.55
CA VAL A 191 -29.69 -15.45 -25.15
C VAL A 191 -28.67 -14.37 -24.77
N GLU A 192 -27.42 -14.50 -25.18
CA GLU A 192 -26.40 -13.51 -24.89
C GLU A 192 -26.69 -12.18 -25.60
N GLN A 193 -27.09 -12.19 -26.86
CA GLN A 193 -27.51 -10.99 -27.61
C GLN A 193 -28.71 -10.30 -26.97
N LEU A 194 -29.73 -11.06 -26.51
CA LEU A 194 -30.86 -10.50 -25.76
C LEU A 194 -30.44 -9.96 -24.40
N GLY A 195 -29.52 -10.62 -23.72
CA GLY A 195 -28.94 -10.13 -22.48
C GLY A 195 -28.34 -8.73 -22.63
N TYR A 196 -27.49 -8.53 -23.64
CA TYR A 196 -26.89 -7.23 -23.90
C TYR A 196 -27.85 -6.17 -24.46
N SER A 197 -28.82 -6.56 -25.30
CA SER A 197 -29.67 -5.60 -26.00
C SER A 197 -30.97 -5.23 -25.30
N SER A 198 -31.50 -6.09 -24.45
CA SER A 198 -32.86 -5.99 -23.94
C SER A 198 -33.01 -6.14 -22.43
N SER A 199 -31.97 -6.51 -21.70
CA SER A 199 -31.97 -6.53 -20.24
C SER A 199 -31.52 -5.17 -19.69
N TYR A 200 -31.95 -4.82 -18.49
CA TYR A 200 -31.41 -3.66 -17.79
C TYR A 200 -30.12 -3.97 -17.06
N LYS A 201 -29.84 -5.27 -16.80
CA LYS A 201 -28.58 -5.75 -16.26
C LYS A 201 -28.32 -7.17 -16.74
N TYR A 202 -27.14 -7.38 -17.29
CA TYR A 202 -26.62 -8.68 -17.76
C TYR A 202 -25.25 -8.93 -17.18
N ASN A 203 -25.09 -10.04 -16.49
CA ASN A 203 -23.82 -10.50 -15.94
C ASN A 203 -23.49 -11.87 -16.52
N ASN A 204 -22.40 -11.95 -17.26
CA ASN A 204 -21.86 -13.16 -17.85
C ASN A 204 -20.61 -13.60 -17.05
N PHE A 205 -20.67 -14.80 -16.48
CA PHE A 205 -19.57 -15.46 -15.77
C PHE A 205 -19.46 -16.93 -16.22
N ASN A 206 -19.60 -17.15 -17.53
CA ASN A 206 -19.55 -18.49 -18.11
C ASN A 206 -18.18 -19.16 -17.93
N ASP A 207 -17.12 -18.36 -18.00
CA ASP A 207 -15.73 -18.82 -17.97
C ASP A 207 -15.05 -18.61 -16.60
N GLU A 208 -15.77 -18.05 -15.62
CA GLU A 208 -15.22 -17.84 -14.28
C GLU A 208 -16.18 -18.33 -13.19
N TRP A 209 -15.61 -18.83 -12.12
CA TRP A 209 -16.36 -19.23 -10.93
C TRP A 209 -16.71 -18.01 -10.09
N VAL A 210 -17.98 -17.86 -9.75
CA VAL A 210 -18.49 -16.77 -8.90
C VAL A 210 -19.13 -17.36 -7.64
N ASP A 211 -18.92 -16.70 -6.49
CA ASP A 211 -19.59 -17.08 -5.24
C ASP A 211 -21.11 -16.88 -5.37
N LEU A 212 -21.88 -17.90 -4.95
CA LEU A 212 -23.32 -17.88 -5.09
C LEU A 212 -24.00 -16.73 -4.32
N ALA A 213 -23.37 -16.20 -3.26
CA ALA A 213 -23.89 -15.05 -2.54
C ALA A 213 -23.87 -13.76 -3.41
N VAL A 214 -22.89 -13.62 -4.32
CA VAL A 214 -22.85 -12.53 -5.28
C VAL A 214 -24.02 -12.65 -6.26
N VAL A 215 -24.25 -13.83 -6.78
CA VAL A 215 -25.37 -14.10 -7.70
C VAL A 215 -26.73 -13.89 -7.03
N ALA A 216 -26.90 -14.37 -5.79
CA ALA A 216 -28.11 -14.13 -5.01
C ALA A 216 -28.41 -12.63 -4.82
N LYS A 217 -27.37 -11.85 -4.50
CA LYS A 217 -27.47 -10.38 -4.38
C LYS A 217 -27.85 -9.73 -5.71
N GLU A 218 -27.26 -10.16 -6.82
CA GLU A 218 -27.58 -9.66 -8.16
C GLU A 218 -29.03 -9.91 -8.58
N MET A 219 -29.57 -11.05 -8.17
CA MET A 219 -30.97 -11.44 -8.44
C MET A 219 -31.98 -10.87 -7.44
N GLY A 220 -31.51 -10.29 -6.32
CA GLY A 220 -32.37 -9.82 -5.24
C GLY A 220 -33.04 -10.93 -4.43
N ILE A 221 -32.49 -12.16 -4.45
CA ILE A 221 -33.01 -13.33 -3.71
C ILE A 221 -32.16 -13.61 -2.47
N VAL A 222 -32.77 -14.23 -1.44
CA VAL A 222 -32.03 -14.73 -0.29
C VAL A 222 -31.17 -15.92 -0.69
N LEU A 223 -29.88 -15.92 -0.28
CA LEU A 223 -28.92 -16.97 -0.64
C LEU A 223 -29.44 -18.38 -0.33
N SER A 224 -30.02 -18.60 0.87
CA SER A 224 -30.52 -19.91 1.26
C SER A 224 -31.64 -20.43 0.36
N ASP A 225 -32.43 -19.52 -0.21
CA ASP A 225 -33.54 -19.93 -1.10
C ASP A 225 -33.00 -20.25 -2.49
N LEU A 226 -32.01 -19.48 -2.98
CA LEU A 226 -31.33 -19.81 -4.22
C LEU A 226 -30.60 -21.17 -4.13
N GLN A 227 -29.92 -21.44 -3.01
CA GLN A 227 -29.28 -22.73 -2.75
C GLN A 227 -30.29 -23.90 -2.81
N LYS A 228 -31.47 -23.75 -2.18
CA LYS A 228 -32.53 -24.75 -2.22
C LYS A 228 -33.06 -24.99 -3.65
N GLU A 229 -33.22 -23.92 -4.43
CA GLU A 229 -33.70 -24.04 -5.81
C GLU A 229 -32.67 -24.75 -6.71
N LEU A 230 -31.40 -24.38 -6.63
CA LEU A 230 -30.34 -25.05 -7.39
C LEU A 230 -30.15 -26.52 -7.01
N ALA A 231 -30.37 -26.89 -5.73
CA ALA A 231 -30.31 -28.27 -5.31
C ALA A 231 -31.40 -29.15 -5.95
N LYS A 232 -32.52 -28.58 -6.40
CA LYS A 232 -33.61 -29.31 -7.04
C LYS A 232 -33.31 -29.78 -8.47
N LYS A 233 -32.34 -29.19 -9.18
CA LYS A 233 -31.88 -29.51 -10.56
C LYS A 233 -33.01 -29.72 -11.58
N LYS A 234 -34.12 -28.99 -11.48
CA LYS A 234 -35.34 -29.30 -12.23
C LYS A 234 -35.51 -28.58 -13.58
N THR A 235 -34.79 -27.49 -13.78
CA THR A 235 -34.99 -26.63 -14.96
C THR A 235 -33.62 -26.16 -15.54
N PRO A 236 -33.54 -25.94 -16.86
CA PRO A 236 -32.32 -25.40 -17.49
C PRO A 236 -31.94 -24.01 -17.02
N TYR A 237 -32.87 -23.28 -16.42
CA TYR A 237 -32.65 -21.99 -15.78
C TYR A 237 -33.51 -21.82 -14.54
N PHE A 238 -33.07 -20.98 -13.60
CA PHE A 238 -33.86 -20.56 -12.45
C PHE A 238 -34.42 -19.16 -12.71
N LYS A 239 -35.69 -18.95 -12.32
CA LYS A 239 -36.41 -17.68 -12.50
C LYS A 239 -36.86 -17.15 -11.15
N TYR A 240 -36.51 -15.90 -10.86
CA TYR A 240 -37.01 -15.16 -9.69
C TYR A 240 -37.69 -13.88 -10.16
N LYS A 241 -38.93 -13.67 -9.71
CA LYS A 241 -39.74 -12.50 -10.08
C LYS A 241 -40.09 -11.69 -8.84
N ASP A 242 -39.81 -10.40 -8.88
CA ASP A 242 -40.27 -9.42 -7.92
C ASP A 242 -41.37 -8.53 -8.52
N SER A 243 -41.75 -7.43 -7.85
CA SER A 243 -42.82 -6.53 -8.28
C SER A 243 -42.53 -5.79 -9.60
N LEU A 244 -41.27 -5.54 -9.92
CA LEU A 244 -40.83 -4.73 -11.06
C LEU A 244 -40.02 -5.51 -12.09
N ASN A 245 -39.28 -6.53 -11.65
CA ASN A 245 -38.28 -7.22 -12.44
C ASN A 245 -38.42 -8.73 -12.37
N THR A 246 -37.90 -9.39 -13.40
CA THR A 246 -37.67 -10.83 -13.43
C THR A 246 -36.21 -11.10 -13.69
N SER A 247 -35.59 -11.88 -12.80
CA SER A 247 -34.20 -12.31 -12.87
C SER A 247 -34.11 -13.76 -13.32
N TYR A 248 -33.29 -14.04 -14.30
CA TYR A 248 -33.05 -15.38 -14.84
C TYR A 248 -31.60 -15.78 -14.57
N LEU A 249 -31.38 -16.94 -13.98
CA LEU A 249 -30.07 -17.55 -13.80
C LEU A 249 -29.98 -18.80 -14.66
N GLN A 250 -29.11 -18.80 -15.64
CA GLN A 250 -28.71 -19.99 -16.37
C GLN A 250 -27.38 -20.50 -15.82
N THR A 251 -27.38 -21.76 -15.36
CA THR A 251 -26.24 -22.39 -14.68
C THR A 251 -25.59 -23.39 -15.63
N PHE A 252 -24.28 -23.30 -15.82
CA PHE A 252 -23.49 -24.27 -16.56
C PHE A 252 -22.78 -25.25 -15.66
N GLU A 253 -22.11 -24.73 -14.62
CA GLU A 253 -21.44 -25.53 -13.60
C GLU A 253 -21.79 -24.99 -12.21
N TYR A 254 -21.90 -25.90 -11.24
CA TYR A 254 -22.22 -25.53 -9.86
C TYR A 254 -21.56 -26.48 -8.87
N VAL A 255 -20.94 -25.92 -7.84
CA VAL A 255 -20.41 -26.63 -6.67
C VAL A 255 -21.25 -26.23 -5.46
N MET A 256 -21.82 -27.20 -4.77
CA MET A 256 -22.74 -26.98 -3.65
C MET A 256 -22.00 -26.46 -2.41
N ALA A 257 -22.73 -25.76 -1.55
CA ALA A 257 -22.23 -25.40 -0.23
C ALA A 257 -21.79 -26.67 0.53
N GLY A 258 -20.62 -26.64 1.15
CA GLY A 258 -20.03 -27.78 1.85
C GLY A 258 -19.18 -28.71 0.97
N GLU A 259 -19.14 -28.50 -0.34
CA GLU A 259 -18.27 -29.24 -1.26
C GLU A 259 -16.93 -28.54 -1.50
N ILE A 260 -15.96 -29.29 -2.04
CA ILE A 260 -14.62 -28.80 -2.38
C ILE A 260 -14.70 -28.06 -3.70
N THR A 261 -14.22 -26.82 -3.71
CA THR A 261 -14.14 -25.99 -4.92
C THR A 261 -13.00 -26.44 -5.84
N PRO A 262 -13.14 -26.37 -7.17
CA PRO A 262 -12.09 -26.79 -8.11
C PRO A 262 -10.82 -25.95 -8.00
N LEU A 263 -9.69 -26.55 -8.41
CA LEU A 263 -8.38 -25.85 -8.44
C LEU A 263 -8.44 -24.54 -9.23
N GLU A 264 -9.19 -24.52 -10.31
CA GLU A 264 -9.35 -23.32 -11.17
C GLU A 264 -9.83 -22.12 -10.37
N TYR A 265 -10.84 -22.29 -9.52
CA TYR A 265 -11.36 -21.24 -8.63
C TYR A 265 -10.32 -20.74 -7.62
N ASN A 266 -9.47 -21.64 -7.13
CA ASN A 266 -8.49 -21.34 -6.09
C ASN A 266 -7.10 -20.97 -6.65
N SER A 267 -6.89 -21.05 -7.96
CA SER A 267 -5.57 -21.01 -8.60
C SER A 267 -4.75 -19.77 -8.27
N GLU A 268 -5.37 -18.58 -8.32
CA GLU A 268 -4.66 -17.33 -8.00
C GLU A 268 -4.40 -17.21 -6.50
N SER A 269 -5.36 -17.57 -5.64
CA SER A 269 -5.13 -17.55 -4.19
C SER A 269 -4.02 -18.53 -3.76
N ILE A 270 -3.95 -19.71 -4.39
CA ILE A 270 -2.88 -20.69 -4.15
C ILE A 270 -1.52 -20.13 -4.58
N LYS A 271 -1.45 -19.49 -5.75
CA LYS A 271 -0.25 -18.82 -6.22
C LYS A 271 0.24 -17.77 -5.21
N ASP A 272 -0.66 -16.93 -4.72
CA ASP A 272 -0.32 -15.89 -3.73
C ASP A 272 0.17 -16.48 -2.41
N ILE A 273 -0.42 -17.58 -1.96
CA ILE A 273 0.00 -18.31 -0.77
C ILE A 273 1.42 -18.89 -0.96
N ILE A 274 1.69 -19.53 -2.12
CA ILE A 274 3.00 -20.08 -2.43
C ILE A 274 4.07 -18.98 -2.48
N ILE A 275 3.79 -17.86 -3.15
CA ILE A 275 4.69 -16.70 -3.21
C ILE A 275 4.93 -16.13 -1.81
N SER A 276 3.88 -15.99 -1.00
CA SER A 276 3.99 -15.49 0.38
C SER A 276 4.84 -16.42 1.25
N LYS A 277 4.70 -17.74 1.07
CA LYS A 277 5.55 -18.73 1.76
C LYS A 277 7.02 -18.61 1.33
N ARG A 278 7.28 -18.55 0.03
CA ARG A 278 8.64 -18.33 -0.51
C ARG A 278 9.27 -17.06 0.06
N LYS A 279 8.51 -15.96 0.10
CA LYS A 279 8.96 -14.70 0.69
C LYS A 279 9.36 -14.85 2.15
N LYS A 280 8.51 -15.51 2.94
CA LYS A 280 8.78 -15.78 4.36
C LYS A 280 10.06 -16.62 4.54
N ASP A 281 10.18 -17.72 3.79
CA ASP A 281 11.33 -18.63 3.86
C ASP A 281 12.63 -17.90 3.43
N LEU A 282 12.55 -17.05 2.40
CA LEU A 282 13.66 -16.22 1.93
C LEU A 282 14.15 -15.24 3.00
N LEU A 283 13.24 -14.56 3.68
CA LEU A 283 13.57 -13.63 4.77
C LEU A 283 14.12 -14.35 6.00
N GLN A 284 13.55 -15.48 6.37
CA GLN A 284 14.07 -16.30 7.48
C GLN A 284 15.49 -16.78 7.19
N LYS A 285 15.76 -17.21 5.95
CA LYS A 285 17.10 -17.59 5.52
C LYS A 285 18.07 -16.42 5.58
N LEU A 286 17.69 -15.25 5.06
CA LEU A 286 18.50 -14.03 5.13
C LEU A 286 18.91 -13.72 6.58
N GLN A 287 17.95 -13.68 7.50
CA GLN A 287 18.20 -13.38 8.91
C GLN A 287 19.13 -14.43 9.56
N SER A 288 18.90 -15.72 9.25
CA SER A 288 19.74 -16.80 9.74
C SER A 288 21.18 -16.71 9.21
N ASP A 289 21.35 -16.42 7.92
CA ASP A 289 22.66 -16.34 7.28
C ASP A 289 23.46 -15.15 7.83
N ILE A 290 22.82 -13.97 7.98
CA ILE A 290 23.44 -12.78 8.59
C ILE A 290 23.87 -13.08 10.04
N TYR A 291 23.03 -13.76 10.81
CA TYR A 291 23.35 -14.10 12.21
C TYR A 291 24.51 -15.07 12.31
N LYS A 292 24.55 -16.12 11.48
CA LYS A 292 25.64 -17.09 11.42
C LYS A 292 26.96 -16.42 11.02
N GLU A 293 26.96 -15.62 9.96
CA GLU A 293 28.12 -14.85 9.54
C GLU A 293 28.66 -13.95 10.66
N ALA A 294 27.76 -13.30 11.41
CA ALA A 294 28.14 -12.43 12.51
C ALA A 294 28.77 -13.20 13.68
N LEU A 295 28.32 -14.45 13.95
CA LEU A 295 28.95 -15.35 14.94
C LEU A 295 30.33 -15.79 14.48
N GLU A 296 30.50 -16.27 13.25
CA GLU A 296 31.78 -16.71 12.68
C GLU A 296 32.80 -15.56 12.69
N ASN A 297 32.37 -14.36 12.34
CA ASN A 297 33.24 -13.17 12.35
C ASN A 297 33.41 -12.53 13.74
N LYS A 298 32.93 -13.16 14.81
CA LYS A 298 32.99 -12.66 16.20
C LYS A 298 32.43 -11.25 16.38
N LYS A 299 31.45 -10.85 15.55
CA LYS A 299 30.75 -9.58 15.67
C LYS A 299 29.73 -9.58 16.79
N ILE A 300 29.30 -10.77 17.27
CA ILE A 300 28.36 -10.94 18.37
C ILE A 300 29.12 -11.38 19.61
N LYS A 301 28.99 -10.60 20.71
CA LYS A 301 29.48 -10.95 22.03
C LYS A 301 28.28 -11.03 22.96
N ILE A 302 27.97 -12.25 23.43
CA ILE A 302 26.94 -12.47 24.43
C ILE A 302 27.61 -12.22 25.79
N ILE A 303 27.13 -11.27 26.55
CA ILE A 303 27.56 -10.99 27.91
C ILE A 303 26.53 -11.68 28.81
N GLU A 304 26.91 -12.83 29.39
CA GLU A 304 26.10 -13.47 30.42
C GLU A 304 26.17 -12.57 31.68
N ASN A 305 25.04 -11.95 32.04
CA ASN A 305 24.92 -11.35 33.35
C ASN A 305 24.90 -12.51 34.35
N GLU A 306 25.92 -12.63 35.21
CA GLU A 306 25.80 -13.42 36.41
C GLU A 306 24.52 -13.04 37.10
N LYS A 307 23.70 -14.04 37.42
CA LYS A 307 22.42 -13.85 38.13
C LYS A 307 22.74 -13.08 39.39
N ALA A 308 22.16 -11.89 39.51
CA ALA A 308 22.02 -11.26 40.83
C ALA A 308 21.12 -12.19 41.67
N ASP A 309 21.75 -12.90 42.62
CA ASP A 309 21.07 -13.66 43.66
C ASP A 309 20.23 -12.73 44.54
#